data_4909b6fa04e6ed57dd5ca1ca186eb197
#
_entry.id   4909b6fa04e6ed57dd5ca1ca186eb197
#
_cell.length_a   1.000
_cell.length_b   1.000
_cell.length_c   1.000
_cell.angle_alpha   90.00
_cell.angle_beta   90.00
_cell.angle_gamma   90.00
#
_symmetry.space_group_name_H-M   'P 1'
#
loop_
_entity.id
_entity.type
_entity.pdbx_description
1 polymer ?
#
loop_
_entity_poly.entity_id
_entity_poly.type
_entity_poly.pdbx_seq_one_letter_code
_entity_poly.pdbx_strand_id
1 'polypeptide(L)'
;MKKRIFALLLAAMLPLGAAIADEPLTDGTVLVDWVDGQEAYTAICSGELTLRYDADTNTYATADGLIWKTEGALPFATYQPLLMPRTREELLQCNAIYAALQDASGFWSEKVTGTEVLPVCAAPDENSYRASNGKASVSLAGGATLLMQYGDWSLVRYEVNSSRMRIGWVHTNQLGSAPVMLTDIPVTLKDGAFLTDDPATSWYHTAEGDTLTDVRLLAQYDPFWAYARATMQDGTILWGFVPLMSVQLNDTVDAEAMANVSGTWGFCGGGELMGWVFTLMADGQGVCYAISDEALESMRYLTEGITADMNPESAGMFQWQIVGGTNGYAHDFILSNTSNGTCVRYHAALTEDGYLGFYQCEAGGHYQRIP
;
A
#
# COMPACT_ATOMS: atom_id res chain seq x y z
N MET A 1 7.65 23.07 29.76
CA MET A 1 6.76 24.19 29.48
C MET A 1 7.32 25.27 28.55
N LYS A 2 8.59 25.24 28.09
CA LYS A 2 9.18 26.29 27.24
C LYS A 2 9.22 25.99 25.74
N LYS A 3 8.89 24.76 25.29
CA LYS A 3 8.88 24.39 23.87
C LYS A 3 7.51 24.55 23.18
N ARG A 4 6.44 24.77 23.93
CA ARG A 4 5.09 24.98 23.38
C ARG A 4 4.79 26.39 22.90
N ILE A 5 5.64 27.39 23.26
CA ILE A 5 5.38 28.82 22.95
C ILE A 5 5.90 29.18 21.56
N PHE A 6 6.85 28.45 20.96
CA PHE A 6 7.40 28.80 19.65
C PHE A 6 6.53 28.35 18.47
N ALA A 7 5.78 27.26 18.60
CA ALA A 7 4.87 26.81 17.55
C ALA A 7 3.59 27.66 17.47
N LEU A 8 3.13 28.22 18.60
CA LEU A 8 1.91 29.03 18.64
C LEU A 8 2.09 30.45 18.09
N LEU A 9 3.32 30.96 18.00
CA LEU A 9 3.57 32.33 17.51
C LEU A 9 3.64 32.43 15.97
N LEU A 10 3.87 31.34 15.25
CA LEU A 10 3.83 31.35 13.79
C LEU A 10 2.43 31.09 13.23
N ALA A 11 1.56 30.40 13.94
CA ALA A 11 0.19 30.11 13.50
C ALA A 11 -0.77 31.32 13.62
N ALA A 12 -0.42 32.35 14.39
CA ALA A 12 -1.29 33.49 14.69
C ALA A 12 -1.20 34.65 13.68
N MET A 13 -0.38 34.57 12.63
CA MET A 13 -0.15 35.71 11.71
C MET A 13 -0.46 35.46 10.23
N LEU A 14 -1.12 34.38 9.87
CA LEU A 14 -1.50 34.20 8.47
C LEU A 14 -2.99 34.47 8.27
N PRO A 15 -3.39 35.45 7.43
CA PRO A 15 -4.79 35.63 7.07
C PRO A 15 -5.25 34.44 6.25
N LEU A 16 -6.39 33.85 6.62
CA LEU A 16 -7.11 32.88 5.84
C LEU A 16 -7.29 33.39 4.40
N GLY A 17 -6.67 32.73 3.44
CA GLY A 17 -6.83 33.06 2.02
C GLY A 17 -5.61 33.67 1.33
N ALA A 18 -4.48 33.86 1.98
CA ALA A 18 -3.24 34.18 1.28
C ALA A 18 -2.66 32.89 0.69
N ALA A 19 -2.49 32.85 -0.65
CA ALA A 19 -1.60 31.92 -1.28
C ALA A 19 -0.29 31.92 -0.48
N ILE A 20 0.08 30.78 0.10
CA ILE A 20 1.36 30.63 0.81
C ILE A 20 2.42 31.01 -0.21
N ALA A 21 3.10 32.11 0.02
CA ALA A 21 4.12 32.63 -0.88
C ALA A 21 5.17 31.55 -1.13
N ASP A 22 5.69 31.53 -2.35
CA ASP A 22 6.62 30.57 -2.96
C ASP A 22 8.01 30.46 -2.30
N GLU A 23 8.14 30.67 -1.01
CA GLU A 23 9.40 30.33 -0.36
C GLU A 23 9.48 28.81 -0.20
N PRO A 24 10.52 28.16 -0.72
CA PRO A 24 10.70 26.73 -0.56
C PRO A 24 10.85 26.42 0.93
N LEU A 25 9.97 25.52 1.41
CA LEU A 25 10.06 25.01 2.77
C LEU A 25 11.37 24.20 2.90
N THR A 26 12.04 24.31 4.04
CA THR A 26 13.26 23.53 4.31
C THR A 26 12.94 22.16 4.88
N ASP A 27 13.84 21.19 4.67
CA ASP A 27 13.70 19.84 5.23
C ASP A 27 13.40 19.89 6.73
N GLY A 28 12.43 19.10 7.16
CA GLY A 28 11.92 19.08 8.54
C GLY A 28 10.85 20.14 8.84
N THR A 29 10.47 21.01 7.89
CA THR A 29 9.33 21.92 8.07
C THR A 29 8.03 21.12 8.01
N VAL A 30 7.16 21.36 8.98
CA VAL A 30 5.83 20.77 9.05
C VAL A 30 4.81 21.88 9.26
N LEU A 31 3.84 21.97 8.38
CA LEU A 31 2.69 22.83 8.52
C LEU A 31 1.52 22.00 9.05
N VAL A 32 0.89 22.52 10.10
CA VAL A 32 -0.23 21.85 10.77
C VAL A 32 -1.44 22.75 10.70
N ASP A 33 -2.58 22.18 10.34
CA ASP A 33 -3.87 22.84 10.31
C ASP A 33 -4.96 21.90 10.84
N TRP A 34 -6.19 22.38 10.88
CA TRP A 34 -7.33 21.57 11.26
C TRP A 34 -8.00 20.99 10.01
N VAL A 35 -8.02 19.66 9.93
CA VAL A 35 -8.75 18.92 8.90
C VAL A 35 -9.80 18.07 9.61
N ASP A 36 -11.06 18.24 9.23
CA ASP A 36 -12.19 17.52 9.84
C ASP A 36 -12.25 17.62 11.37
N GLY A 37 -11.83 18.79 11.88
CA GLY A 37 -11.84 19.07 13.32
C GLY A 37 -10.69 18.47 14.13
N GLN A 38 -9.67 17.93 13.44
CA GLN A 38 -8.46 17.39 14.07
C GLN A 38 -7.20 18.10 13.57
N GLU A 39 -6.19 18.25 14.44
CA GLU A 39 -4.87 18.67 14.02
C GLU A 39 -4.28 17.66 13.03
N ALA A 40 -3.88 18.14 11.86
CA ALA A 40 -3.31 17.31 10.82
C ALA A 40 -2.19 18.03 10.08
N TYR A 41 -1.29 17.27 9.50
CA TYR A 41 -0.26 17.83 8.64
C TYR A 41 -0.87 18.26 7.30
N THR A 42 -0.75 19.52 6.95
CA THR A 42 -1.20 20.06 5.66
C THR A 42 -0.05 20.22 4.66
N ALA A 43 1.20 20.29 5.16
CA ALA A 43 2.39 20.14 4.33
C ALA A 43 3.55 19.59 5.16
N ILE A 44 4.40 18.80 4.53
CA ILE A 44 5.57 18.16 5.14
C ILE A 44 6.74 18.29 4.17
N CYS A 45 7.87 18.82 4.65
CA CYS A 45 9.14 18.76 3.93
C CYS A 45 9.97 17.59 4.45
N SER A 46 10.24 16.63 3.61
CA SER A 46 11.03 15.45 3.90
C SER A 46 12.10 15.28 2.82
N GLY A 47 13.36 15.46 3.17
CA GLY A 47 14.45 15.45 2.22
C GLY A 47 14.28 16.52 1.14
N GLU A 48 14.29 16.11 -0.12
CA GLU A 48 14.08 16.99 -1.28
C GLU A 48 12.60 17.22 -1.62
N LEU A 49 11.67 16.51 -0.94
CA LEU A 49 10.25 16.57 -1.24
C LEU A 49 9.54 17.59 -0.35
N THR A 50 8.59 18.31 -0.94
CA THR A 50 7.53 19.03 -0.23
C THR A 50 6.19 18.38 -0.59
N LEU A 51 5.62 17.67 0.36
CA LEU A 51 4.34 16.99 0.23
C LEU A 51 3.24 17.85 0.85
N ARG A 52 2.24 18.23 0.06
CA ARG A 52 1.07 18.99 0.50
C ARG A 52 -0.15 18.10 0.49
N TYR A 53 -0.93 18.19 1.55
CA TYR A 53 -2.20 17.50 1.64
C TYR A 53 -3.23 18.15 0.70
N ASP A 54 -3.84 17.33 -0.13
CA ASP A 54 -4.96 17.68 -1.00
C ASP A 54 -6.24 17.04 -0.44
N ALA A 55 -7.16 17.85 0.03
CA ALA A 55 -8.41 17.37 0.61
C ALA A 55 -9.38 16.79 -0.43
N ASP A 56 -9.30 17.21 -1.69
CA ASP A 56 -10.17 16.71 -2.75
C ASP A 56 -9.83 15.28 -3.14
N THR A 57 -8.52 14.95 -3.18
CA THR A 57 -8.02 13.62 -3.49
C THR A 57 -7.72 12.80 -2.24
N ASN A 58 -7.77 13.43 -1.07
CA ASN A 58 -7.45 12.84 0.23
C ASN A 58 -6.02 12.25 0.30
N THR A 59 -5.07 12.89 -0.38
CA THR A 59 -3.69 12.42 -0.51
C THR A 59 -2.68 13.54 -0.30
N TYR A 60 -1.40 13.17 -0.13
CA TYR A 60 -0.29 14.10 -0.22
C TYR A 60 0.28 14.11 -1.64
N ALA A 61 0.58 15.30 -2.15
CA ALA A 61 1.18 15.45 -3.48
C ALA A 61 2.32 16.47 -3.46
N THR A 62 3.29 16.29 -4.36
CA THR A 62 4.32 17.29 -4.68
C THR A 62 3.74 18.40 -5.56
N ALA A 63 4.45 19.51 -5.69
CA ALA A 63 4.01 20.63 -6.54
C ALA A 63 3.90 20.27 -8.04
N ASP A 64 4.66 19.29 -8.50
CA ASP A 64 4.62 18.76 -9.86
C ASP A 64 3.63 17.60 -10.05
N GLY A 65 2.82 17.33 -9.03
CA GLY A 65 1.68 16.41 -9.12
C GLY A 65 1.97 14.96 -8.76
N LEU A 66 3.15 14.60 -8.24
CA LEU A 66 3.37 13.25 -7.72
C LEU A 66 2.56 13.02 -6.46
N ILE A 67 1.77 11.98 -6.45
CA ILE A 67 0.92 11.59 -5.33
C ILE A 67 1.62 10.55 -4.48
N TRP A 68 1.68 10.79 -3.17
CA TRP A 68 1.97 9.79 -2.16
C TRP A 68 0.67 9.23 -1.60
N LYS A 69 0.43 7.95 -1.79
CA LYS A 69 -0.81 7.31 -1.34
C LYS A 69 -0.84 7.17 0.18
N THR A 70 -1.48 8.14 0.83
CA THR A 70 -1.96 8.03 2.21
C THR A 70 -3.47 8.18 2.19
N GLU A 71 -4.15 7.54 3.11
CA GLU A 71 -5.58 7.77 3.32
C GLU A 71 -5.74 8.87 4.38
N GLY A 72 -6.14 10.05 3.92
CA GLY A 72 -6.41 11.19 4.79
C GLY A 72 -5.20 11.98 5.26
N ALA A 73 -5.47 13.11 5.90
CA ALA A 73 -4.44 13.91 6.53
C ALA A 73 -3.82 13.16 7.73
N LEU A 74 -2.50 13.15 7.80
CA LEU A 74 -1.80 12.47 8.90
C LEU A 74 -2.00 13.24 10.21
N PRO A 75 -2.36 12.56 11.31
CA PRO A 75 -2.40 13.17 12.62
C PRO A 75 -1.00 13.61 13.08
N PHE A 76 -0.91 14.69 13.82
CA PHE A 76 0.36 15.20 14.33
C PHE A 76 1.19 14.15 15.09
N ALA A 77 0.53 13.27 15.84
CA ALA A 77 1.18 12.20 16.59
C ALA A 77 1.79 11.08 15.71
N THR A 78 1.40 10.99 14.45
CA THR A 78 1.82 9.92 13.53
C THR A 78 3.08 10.30 12.74
N TYR A 79 3.44 11.60 12.69
CA TYR A 79 4.59 12.05 11.93
C TYR A 79 5.92 11.48 12.46
N GLN A 80 6.62 10.77 11.60
CA GLN A 80 7.94 10.21 11.86
C GLN A 80 8.84 10.49 10.64
N PRO A 81 9.71 11.51 10.71
CA PRO A 81 10.49 11.98 9.56
C PRO A 81 11.31 10.88 8.85
N LEU A 82 11.82 9.92 9.63
CA LEU A 82 12.63 8.82 9.10
C LEU A 82 11.82 7.77 8.30
N LEU A 83 10.50 7.82 8.40
CA LEU A 83 9.59 6.89 7.72
C LEU A 83 8.94 7.53 6.49
N MET A 84 9.17 8.83 6.24
CA MET A 84 8.62 9.54 5.09
C MET A 84 9.51 9.38 3.86
N PRO A 85 8.94 9.33 2.64
CA PRO A 85 9.75 9.39 1.42
C PRO A 85 10.51 10.71 1.36
N ARG A 86 11.81 10.65 1.06
CA ARG A 86 12.73 11.80 1.05
C ARG A 86 13.15 12.21 -0.37
N THR A 87 12.99 11.32 -1.32
CA THR A 87 13.31 11.53 -2.73
C THR A 87 12.16 11.12 -3.61
N ARG A 88 12.17 11.60 -4.85
CA ARG A 88 11.19 11.19 -5.87
C ARG A 88 11.18 9.68 -6.07
N GLU A 89 12.35 9.05 -6.11
CA GLU A 89 12.49 7.60 -6.27
C GLU A 89 11.86 6.84 -5.10
N GLU A 90 12.11 7.27 -3.89
CA GLU A 90 11.51 6.67 -2.69
C GLU A 90 9.98 6.79 -2.68
N LEU A 91 9.44 7.93 -3.14
CA LEU A 91 7.99 8.12 -3.26
C LEU A 91 7.38 7.16 -4.27
N LEU A 92 7.98 7.02 -5.45
CA LEU A 92 7.52 6.07 -6.47
C LEU A 92 7.61 4.62 -5.98
N GLN A 93 8.67 4.30 -5.25
CA GLN A 93 8.83 2.98 -4.62
C GLN A 93 7.75 2.72 -3.56
N CYS A 94 7.41 3.70 -2.72
CA CYS A 94 6.29 3.59 -1.80
C CYS A 94 4.98 3.26 -2.53
N ASN A 95 4.69 3.96 -3.61
CA ASN A 95 3.49 3.69 -4.40
C ASN A 95 3.47 2.28 -4.99
N ALA A 96 4.63 1.78 -5.45
CA ALA A 96 4.74 0.41 -5.94
C ALA A 96 4.49 -0.63 -4.83
N ILE A 97 5.01 -0.38 -3.63
CA ILE A 97 4.77 -1.25 -2.46
C ILE A 97 3.29 -1.20 -2.04
N TYR A 98 2.68 -0.02 -2.02
CA TYR A 98 1.24 0.11 -1.76
C TYR A 98 0.41 -0.69 -2.77
N ALA A 99 0.74 -0.58 -4.06
CA ALA A 99 0.06 -1.35 -5.09
C ALA A 99 0.22 -2.87 -4.88
N ALA A 100 1.42 -3.31 -4.52
CA ALA A 100 1.70 -4.72 -4.25
C ALA A 100 0.96 -5.26 -3.01
N LEU A 101 0.67 -4.39 -2.03
CA LEU A 101 -0.05 -4.72 -0.81
C LEU A 101 -1.56 -4.44 -0.90
N GLN A 102 -2.07 -3.99 -2.03
CA GLN A 102 -3.46 -3.54 -2.18
C GLN A 102 -4.48 -4.63 -1.81
N ASP A 103 -4.21 -5.88 -2.17
CA ASP A 103 -5.10 -7.01 -1.87
C ASP A 103 -5.04 -7.44 -0.39
N ALA A 104 -3.95 -7.10 0.29
CA ALA A 104 -3.82 -7.24 1.73
C ALA A 104 -4.25 -5.96 2.46
N SER A 105 -4.83 -5.00 1.71
CA SER A 105 -5.31 -3.74 2.25
C SER A 105 -6.40 -3.99 3.27
N GLY A 106 -6.16 -3.54 4.43
CA GLY A 106 -7.06 -3.70 5.52
C GLY A 106 -6.58 -4.77 6.46
N PHE A 107 -5.63 -4.39 7.29
CA PHE A 107 -5.71 -4.93 8.61
C PHE A 107 -7.14 -4.75 9.07
N TRP A 108 -7.80 -5.85 9.28
CA TRP A 108 -9.14 -5.84 9.80
C TRP A 108 -9.17 -5.05 11.11
N SER A 109 -10.05 -4.11 11.24
CA SER A 109 -10.22 -3.34 12.47
C SER A 109 -11.56 -3.67 13.11
N GLU A 110 -11.78 -4.92 13.44
CA GLU A 110 -12.95 -5.32 14.21
C GLU A 110 -12.63 -5.29 15.71
N LYS A 111 -13.48 -4.62 16.49
CA LYS A 111 -13.34 -4.63 17.93
C LYS A 111 -13.98 -5.89 18.51
N VAL A 112 -13.17 -6.75 19.10
CA VAL A 112 -13.59 -7.96 19.80
C VAL A 112 -13.67 -7.68 21.29
N THR A 113 -14.78 -8.06 21.92
CA THR A 113 -15.00 -7.98 23.36
C THR A 113 -15.46 -9.32 23.92
N GLY A 114 -15.13 -9.60 25.16
CA GLY A 114 -15.50 -10.84 25.84
C GLY A 114 -15.12 -10.80 27.31
N THR A 115 -15.18 -11.91 27.97
CA THR A 115 -14.82 -12.06 29.40
C THR A 115 -13.46 -12.77 29.57
N GLU A 116 -12.93 -13.32 28.50
CA GLU A 116 -11.74 -14.18 28.50
C GLU A 116 -10.48 -13.34 28.68
N VAL A 117 -9.46 -13.98 29.24
CA VAL A 117 -8.08 -13.48 29.26
C VAL A 117 -7.25 -14.43 28.42
N LEU A 118 -6.74 -13.93 27.28
CA LEU A 118 -6.04 -14.75 26.31
C LEU A 118 -4.53 -14.56 26.43
N PRO A 119 -3.73 -15.63 26.35
CA PRO A 119 -2.28 -15.50 26.25
C PRO A 119 -1.91 -14.84 24.92
N VAL A 120 -0.89 -13.98 24.95
CA VAL A 120 -0.40 -13.26 23.76
C VAL A 120 0.98 -13.75 23.42
N CYS A 121 1.17 -14.11 22.14
CA CYS A 121 2.43 -14.54 21.55
C CYS A 121 3.05 -13.44 20.67
N ALA A 122 4.35 -13.45 20.51
CA ALA A 122 5.09 -12.51 19.65
C ALA A 122 4.99 -12.90 18.17
N ALA A 123 4.80 -14.19 17.89
CA ALA A 123 4.60 -14.77 16.56
C ALA A 123 3.39 -15.72 16.60
N PRO A 124 2.87 -16.19 15.45
CA PRO A 124 1.83 -17.22 15.39
C PRO A 124 2.41 -18.61 15.73
N ASP A 125 2.94 -18.73 16.92
CA ASP A 125 3.58 -19.92 17.48
C ASP A 125 3.42 -19.91 18.99
N GLU A 126 2.93 -21.02 19.56
CA GLU A 126 2.70 -21.19 20.99
C GLU A 126 3.97 -21.03 21.86
N ASN A 127 5.14 -21.21 21.28
CA ASN A 127 6.43 -21.07 21.98
C ASN A 127 6.98 -19.64 21.96
N SER A 128 6.35 -18.72 21.22
CA SER A 128 6.80 -17.36 21.04
C SER A 128 6.14 -16.37 21.99
N TYR A 129 6.26 -16.60 23.27
CA TYR A 129 5.60 -15.72 24.26
C TYR A 129 6.18 -14.30 24.24
N ARG A 130 5.27 -13.32 24.42
CA ARG A 130 5.60 -11.92 24.62
C ARG A 130 5.85 -11.62 26.09
N ALA A 131 6.68 -10.63 26.37
CA ALA A 131 7.19 -10.21 27.64
C ALA A 131 8.31 -11.12 28.22
N SER A 132 9.15 -10.52 29.05
CA SER A 132 10.35 -11.15 29.60
C SER A 132 10.08 -12.37 30.49
N ASN A 133 8.86 -12.50 31.01
CA ASN A 133 8.44 -13.62 31.86
C ASN A 133 7.55 -14.64 31.10
N GLY A 134 7.35 -14.46 29.78
CA GLY A 134 6.52 -15.33 28.95
C GLY A 134 5.03 -15.31 29.28
N LYS A 135 4.52 -14.27 29.97
CA LYS A 135 3.15 -14.22 30.51
C LYS A 135 2.33 -13.02 30.04
N ALA A 136 2.59 -12.51 28.82
CA ALA A 136 1.74 -11.47 28.26
C ALA A 136 0.33 -12.03 28.01
N SER A 137 -0.67 -11.23 28.33
CA SER A 137 -2.07 -11.58 28.09
C SER A 137 -2.90 -10.35 27.75
N VAL A 138 -3.99 -10.57 27.04
CA VAL A 138 -5.02 -9.56 26.75
C VAL A 138 -6.32 -9.95 27.42
N SER A 139 -6.94 -9.00 28.11
CA SER A 139 -8.30 -9.16 28.63
C SER A 139 -9.29 -8.63 27.61
N LEU A 140 -10.17 -9.46 27.10
CA LEU A 140 -11.21 -9.07 26.18
C LEU A 140 -12.30 -8.20 26.83
N ALA A 141 -12.35 -8.10 28.18
CA ALA A 141 -13.20 -7.16 28.86
C ALA A 141 -12.87 -5.69 28.54
N GLY A 142 -11.60 -5.38 28.29
CA GLY A 142 -11.16 -4.07 27.79
C GLY A 142 -11.36 -3.90 26.28
N GLY A 143 -11.61 -4.97 25.59
CA GLY A 143 -11.64 -5.06 24.15
C GLY A 143 -10.26 -5.18 23.52
N ALA A 144 -10.22 -5.86 22.37
CA ALA A 144 -9.06 -5.92 21.48
C ALA A 144 -9.51 -5.58 20.06
N THR A 145 -8.64 -4.98 19.28
CA THR A 145 -8.90 -4.74 17.86
C THR A 145 -8.23 -5.84 17.06
N LEU A 146 -9.02 -6.62 16.34
CA LEU A 146 -8.52 -7.61 15.40
C LEU A 146 -7.93 -6.87 14.19
N LEU A 147 -6.68 -7.18 13.86
CA LEU A 147 -5.96 -6.55 12.76
C LEU A 147 -5.88 -7.47 11.54
N MET A 148 -5.53 -8.74 11.74
CA MET A 148 -5.42 -9.73 10.68
C MET A 148 -5.49 -11.15 11.24
N GLN A 149 -5.62 -12.13 10.35
CA GLN A 149 -5.58 -13.54 10.69
C GLN A 149 -4.60 -14.29 9.78
N TYR A 150 -3.94 -15.28 10.36
CA TYR A 150 -3.04 -16.19 9.65
C TYR A 150 -3.20 -17.60 10.21
N GLY A 151 -3.81 -18.47 9.42
CA GLY A 151 -4.16 -19.82 9.87
C GLY A 151 -5.02 -19.78 11.15
N ASP A 152 -4.57 -20.48 12.18
CA ASP A 152 -5.26 -20.55 13.47
C ASP A 152 -4.95 -19.37 14.43
N TRP A 153 -4.29 -18.33 13.92
CA TRP A 153 -3.82 -17.20 14.70
C TRP A 153 -4.43 -15.89 14.23
N SER A 154 -4.70 -15.02 15.19
CA SER A 154 -5.17 -13.65 14.98
C SER A 154 -4.20 -12.64 15.57
N LEU A 155 -3.81 -11.64 14.79
CA LEU A 155 -3.06 -10.49 15.26
C LEU A 155 -4.02 -9.47 15.84
N VAL A 156 -3.82 -9.11 17.11
CA VAL A 156 -4.69 -8.17 17.81
C VAL A 156 -3.92 -6.99 18.39
N ARG A 157 -4.53 -5.81 18.35
CA ARG A 157 -4.08 -4.63 19.09
C ARG A 157 -4.91 -4.49 20.35
N TYR A 158 -4.26 -4.28 21.46
CA TYR A 158 -4.91 -4.21 22.79
C TYR A 158 -4.24 -3.18 23.69
N GLU A 159 -5.03 -2.68 24.63
CA GLU A 159 -4.56 -1.73 25.64
C GLU A 159 -3.85 -2.46 26.79
N VAL A 160 -2.65 -2.03 27.14
CA VAL A 160 -1.92 -2.48 28.33
C VAL A 160 -2.23 -1.57 29.53
N ASN A 161 -2.36 -0.27 29.26
CA ASN A 161 -2.82 0.76 30.18
C ASN A 161 -3.29 1.98 29.37
N SER A 162 -3.82 3.00 30.02
CA SER A 162 -4.41 4.18 29.40
C SER A 162 -3.48 4.97 28.45
N SER A 163 -2.19 4.70 28.45
CA SER A 163 -1.20 5.38 27.60
C SER A 163 -0.44 4.43 26.67
N ARG A 164 -0.73 3.13 26.67
CA ARG A 164 0.08 2.15 25.95
C ARG A 164 -0.77 1.07 25.29
N MET A 165 -0.70 1.04 23.98
CA MET A 165 -1.24 -0.04 23.15
C MET A 165 -0.13 -1.04 22.80
N ARG A 166 -0.53 -2.28 22.54
CA ARG A 166 0.34 -3.34 22.05
C ARG A 166 -0.31 -4.16 20.95
N ILE A 167 0.53 -4.83 20.19
CA ILE A 167 0.13 -5.76 19.14
C ILE A 167 0.72 -7.13 19.48
N GLY A 168 -0.02 -8.19 19.23
CA GLY A 168 0.43 -9.56 19.44
C GLY A 168 -0.55 -10.58 18.92
N TRP A 169 -0.16 -11.85 18.93
CA TRP A 169 -0.92 -12.96 18.40
C TRP A 169 -1.70 -13.72 19.48
N VAL A 170 -2.93 -14.09 19.15
CA VAL A 170 -3.80 -14.97 19.97
C VAL A 170 -4.42 -16.02 19.05
N HIS A 171 -4.93 -17.13 19.61
CA HIS A 171 -5.62 -18.13 18.80
C HIS A 171 -6.95 -17.63 18.24
N THR A 172 -7.18 -17.81 16.94
CA THR A 172 -8.39 -17.36 16.21
C THR A 172 -9.67 -17.97 16.77
N ASN A 173 -9.65 -19.24 17.15
CA ASN A 173 -10.81 -19.93 17.70
C ASN A 173 -11.37 -19.28 18.99
N GLN A 174 -10.57 -18.49 19.68
CA GLN A 174 -10.94 -17.74 20.85
C GLN A 174 -11.63 -16.40 20.54
N LEU A 175 -11.52 -15.94 19.28
CA LEU A 175 -12.10 -14.69 18.78
C LEU A 175 -13.31 -14.88 17.87
N GLY A 176 -13.51 -16.09 17.34
CA GLY A 176 -14.70 -16.44 16.56
C GLY A 176 -14.76 -15.89 15.14
N SER A 177 -13.63 -15.48 14.54
CA SER A 177 -13.58 -14.88 13.20
C SER A 177 -13.04 -15.81 12.13
N ALA A 178 -13.26 -15.47 10.85
CA ALA A 178 -12.78 -16.24 9.70
C ALA A 178 -11.36 -15.82 9.27
N PRO A 179 -10.52 -16.74 8.74
CA PRO A 179 -9.19 -16.41 8.25
C PRO A 179 -9.21 -15.38 7.13
N VAL A 180 -8.24 -14.46 7.14
CA VAL A 180 -7.98 -13.50 6.06
C VAL A 180 -6.76 -13.98 5.28
N MET A 181 -6.86 -13.97 3.97
CA MET A 181 -5.73 -14.29 3.10
C MET A 181 -4.74 -13.13 3.12
N LEU A 182 -3.46 -13.42 3.32
CA LEU A 182 -2.39 -12.46 3.31
C LEU A 182 -1.68 -12.47 1.96
N THR A 183 -1.15 -11.33 1.57
CA THR A 183 -0.21 -11.25 0.46
C THR A 183 1.10 -11.97 0.84
N ASP A 184 1.89 -12.39 -0.11
CA ASP A 184 3.21 -13.02 0.11
C ASP A 184 4.20 -12.48 -0.93
N ILE A 185 4.71 -11.27 -0.66
CA ILE A 185 5.53 -10.52 -1.61
C ILE A 185 6.99 -10.55 -1.19
N PRO A 186 7.87 -11.17 -1.97
CA PRO A 186 9.31 -11.19 -1.69
C PRO A 186 9.92 -9.80 -1.86
N VAL A 187 10.72 -9.39 -0.88
CA VAL A 187 11.39 -8.09 -0.87
C VAL A 187 12.83 -8.22 -0.42
N THR A 188 13.63 -7.22 -0.77
CA THR A 188 14.96 -6.98 -0.22
C THR A 188 14.90 -5.83 0.77
N LEU A 189 15.60 -5.94 1.88
CA LEU A 189 15.77 -4.84 2.82
C LEU A 189 16.93 -3.95 2.41
N LYS A 190 16.75 -2.64 2.52
CA LYS A 190 17.81 -1.65 2.33
C LYS A 190 18.70 -1.59 3.57
N ASP A 191 19.88 -1.00 3.42
CA ASP A 191 20.81 -0.77 4.53
C ASP A 191 20.15 0.03 5.66
N GLY A 192 20.37 -0.41 6.90
CA GLY A 192 19.75 0.19 8.08
C GLY A 192 18.29 -0.17 8.33
N ALA A 193 17.72 -1.08 7.52
CA ALA A 193 16.39 -1.63 7.77
C ALA A 193 16.37 -2.47 9.06
N PHE A 194 15.20 -2.59 9.64
CA PHE A 194 14.99 -3.42 10.83
C PHE A 194 13.59 -4.02 10.85
N LEU A 195 13.43 -5.12 11.59
CA LEU A 195 12.15 -5.72 11.92
C LEU A 195 11.81 -5.44 13.40
N THR A 196 10.62 -4.93 13.68
CA THR A 196 10.13 -4.76 15.04
C THR A 196 8.84 -5.54 15.26
N ASP A 197 8.61 -5.99 16.47
CA ASP A 197 7.38 -6.67 16.86
C ASP A 197 6.21 -5.69 17.14
N ASP A 198 6.49 -4.40 17.24
CA ASP A 198 5.50 -3.37 17.56
C ASP A 198 5.96 -1.99 17.05
N PRO A 199 5.33 -1.44 16.01
CA PRO A 199 5.73 -0.15 15.44
C PRO A 199 5.53 1.03 16.39
N ALA A 200 4.68 0.90 17.41
CA ALA A 200 4.46 1.93 18.42
C ALA A 200 5.52 1.92 19.54
N THR A 201 6.16 0.79 19.73
CA THR A 201 7.17 0.61 20.79
C THR A 201 8.20 -0.42 20.35
N SER A 202 9.28 0.00 19.74
CA SER A 202 10.37 -0.87 19.25
C SER A 202 11.21 -1.56 20.35
N TRP A 203 10.60 -1.96 21.45
CA TRP A 203 11.30 -2.44 22.64
C TRP A 203 11.48 -3.96 22.69
N TYR A 204 10.78 -4.69 21.84
CA TYR A 204 10.81 -6.15 21.84
C TYR A 204 11.21 -6.65 20.47
N HIS A 205 12.16 -7.58 20.48
CA HIS A 205 12.55 -8.38 19.31
C HIS A 205 12.82 -7.56 18.04
N THR A 206 13.56 -6.45 18.19
CA THR A 206 14.09 -5.78 17.02
C THR A 206 15.23 -6.60 16.44
N ALA A 207 15.16 -6.92 15.16
CA ALA A 207 16.23 -7.56 14.42
C ALA A 207 16.75 -6.60 13.35
N GLU A 208 18.07 -6.52 13.23
CA GLU A 208 18.73 -5.73 12.18
C GLU A 208 18.55 -6.40 10.82
N GLY A 209 18.35 -5.61 9.77
CA GLY A 209 18.03 -6.10 8.44
C GLY A 209 19.10 -6.99 7.81
N ASP A 210 20.38 -6.75 8.12
CA ASP A 210 21.51 -7.56 7.65
C ASP A 210 21.54 -8.99 8.24
N THR A 211 20.81 -9.23 9.33
CA THR A 211 20.64 -10.56 9.92
C THR A 211 19.49 -11.36 9.33
N LEU A 212 18.65 -10.70 8.49
CA LEU A 212 17.44 -11.25 7.93
C LEU A 212 17.65 -11.72 6.48
N THR A 213 17.04 -12.84 6.17
CA THR A 213 16.96 -13.39 4.81
C THR A 213 15.51 -13.71 4.48
N ASP A 214 15.19 -13.96 3.21
CA ASP A 214 13.82 -14.30 2.76
C ASP A 214 12.74 -13.46 3.46
N VAL A 215 12.80 -12.14 3.25
CA VAL A 215 11.82 -11.23 3.81
C VAL A 215 10.60 -11.16 2.89
N ARG A 216 9.43 -11.32 3.47
CA ARG A 216 8.14 -11.33 2.78
C ARG A 216 7.18 -10.34 3.38
N LEU A 217 6.64 -9.41 2.59
CA LEU A 217 5.56 -8.54 3.01
C LEU A 217 4.23 -9.30 2.94
N LEU A 218 3.43 -9.17 3.98
CA LEU A 218 2.17 -9.87 4.12
C LEU A 218 0.97 -8.94 4.09
N ALA A 219 1.09 -7.72 4.61
CA ALA A 219 0.03 -6.73 4.65
C ALA A 219 0.57 -5.33 4.93
N GLN A 220 -0.14 -4.31 4.48
CA GLN A 220 0.09 -2.94 4.91
C GLN A 220 -0.54 -2.72 6.28
N TYR A 221 0.18 -2.10 7.21
CA TYR A 221 -0.34 -1.75 8.53
C TYR A 221 -0.86 -0.31 8.60
N ASP A 222 -0.05 0.63 8.15
CA ASP A 222 -0.37 2.06 8.06
C ASP A 222 0.45 2.70 6.91
N PRO A 223 0.44 4.02 6.71
CA PRO A 223 1.23 4.66 5.66
C PRO A 223 2.74 4.43 5.74
N PHE A 224 3.26 3.97 6.88
CA PHE A 224 4.69 3.85 7.14
C PHE A 224 5.19 2.42 7.29
N TRP A 225 4.32 1.49 7.63
CA TRP A 225 4.70 0.15 8.05
C TRP A 225 3.98 -0.95 7.28
N ALA A 226 4.73 -1.98 6.91
CA ALA A 226 4.17 -3.25 6.48
C ALA A 226 4.42 -4.33 7.52
N TYR A 227 3.50 -5.28 7.61
CA TYR A 227 3.70 -6.50 8.37
C TYR A 227 4.45 -7.51 7.49
N ALA A 228 5.45 -8.16 8.07
CA ALA A 228 6.36 -9.03 7.35
C ALA A 228 6.66 -10.31 8.11
N ARG A 229 7.04 -11.34 7.35
CA ARG A 229 7.73 -12.52 7.82
C ARG A 229 9.17 -12.47 7.29
N ALA A 230 10.13 -12.80 8.13
CA ALA A 230 11.53 -12.87 7.76
C ALA A 230 12.20 -14.11 8.35
N THR A 231 13.21 -14.62 7.68
CA THR A 231 14.04 -15.73 8.18
C THR A 231 15.39 -15.17 8.61
N MET A 232 15.85 -15.53 9.80
CA MET A 232 17.21 -15.21 10.25
C MET A 232 18.23 -16.17 9.61
N GLN A 233 19.49 -15.81 9.67
CA GLN A 233 20.58 -16.65 9.15
C GLN A 233 20.67 -18.05 9.81
N ASP A 234 20.21 -18.19 11.05
CA ASP A 234 20.14 -19.46 11.76
C ASP A 234 18.88 -20.29 11.43
N GLY A 235 18.03 -19.80 10.54
CA GLY A 235 16.76 -20.41 10.14
C GLY A 235 15.55 -20.06 11.03
N THR A 236 15.74 -19.24 12.05
CA THR A 236 14.62 -18.76 12.90
C THR A 236 13.70 -17.87 12.09
N ILE A 237 12.39 -18.12 12.16
CA ILE A 237 11.36 -17.28 11.50
C ILE A 237 10.89 -16.20 12.47
N LEU A 238 10.97 -14.94 12.04
CA LEU A 238 10.48 -13.79 12.75
C LEU A 238 9.25 -13.22 12.03
N TRP A 239 8.33 -12.69 12.83
CA TRP A 239 7.16 -11.98 12.38
C TRP A 239 7.16 -10.60 13.01
N GLY A 240 6.92 -9.57 12.21
CA GLY A 240 6.94 -8.20 12.72
C GLY A 240 6.68 -7.16 11.65
N PHE A 241 7.04 -5.94 11.95
CA PHE A 241 6.81 -4.79 11.11
C PHE A 241 8.13 -4.26 10.56
N VAL A 242 8.12 -3.91 9.28
CA VAL A 242 9.23 -3.22 8.61
C VAL A 242 8.78 -1.85 8.13
N PRO A 243 9.64 -0.82 8.19
CA PRO A 243 9.33 0.47 7.58
C PRO A 243 9.21 0.32 6.06
N LEU A 244 8.16 0.84 5.44
CA LEU A 244 7.97 0.78 3.98
C LEU A 244 9.13 1.39 3.20
N MET A 245 9.75 2.46 3.74
CA MET A 245 10.92 3.10 3.14
C MET A 245 12.18 2.23 3.13
N SER A 246 12.21 1.20 3.98
CA SER A 246 13.35 0.30 4.12
C SER A 246 13.26 -0.95 3.24
N VAL A 247 12.22 -1.07 2.41
CA VAL A 247 12.00 -2.24 1.55
C VAL A 247 12.15 -1.89 0.08
N GLN A 248 12.56 -2.88 -0.70
CA GLN A 248 12.60 -2.84 -2.15
C GLN A 248 11.91 -4.10 -2.70
N LEU A 249 10.99 -3.93 -3.63
CA LEU A 249 10.35 -5.05 -4.33
C LEU A 249 11.36 -5.82 -5.18
N ASN A 250 11.26 -7.13 -5.15
CA ASN A 250 12.10 -8.04 -5.95
C ASN A 250 11.42 -8.39 -7.29
N ASP A 251 10.85 -7.40 -7.93
CA ASP A 251 10.17 -7.60 -9.21
C ASP A 251 11.19 -7.86 -10.33
N THR A 252 10.98 -8.96 -11.03
CA THR A 252 11.74 -9.28 -12.26
C THR A 252 10.79 -9.20 -13.43
N VAL A 253 11.10 -8.30 -14.38
CA VAL A 253 10.29 -8.11 -15.58
C VAL A 253 10.35 -9.38 -16.45
N ASP A 254 9.16 -9.87 -16.82
CA ASP A 254 9.00 -10.97 -17.76
C ASP A 254 8.81 -10.42 -19.19
N ALA A 255 9.92 -10.26 -19.90
CA ALA A 255 9.91 -9.71 -21.24
C ALA A 255 9.19 -10.59 -22.27
N GLU A 256 9.17 -11.92 -22.07
CA GLU A 256 8.43 -12.84 -22.94
C GLU A 256 6.93 -12.68 -22.75
N ALA A 257 6.47 -12.66 -21.49
CA ALA A 257 5.07 -12.39 -21.19
C ALA A 257 4.62 -11.01 -21.69
N MET A 258 5.47 -9.98 -21.54
CA MET A 258 5.19 -8.64 -22.10
C MET A 258 5.03 -8.68 -23.62
N ALA A 259 5.91 -9.36 -24.33
CA ALA A 259 5.81 -9.50 -25.79
C ALA A 259 4.51 -10.22 -26.20
N ASN A 260 4.13 -11.26 -25.47
CA ASN A 260 2.91 -12.02 -25.74
C ASN A 260 1.64 -11.21 -25.46
N VAL A 261 1.67 -10.27 -24.51
CA VAL A 261 0.52 -9.43 -24.13
C VAL A 261 0.49 -8.12 -24.93
N SER A 262 1.59 -7.71 -25.57
CA SER A 262 1.59 -6.49 -26.38
C SER A 262 0.51 -6.51 -27.47
N GLY A 263 -0.19 -5.38 -27.65
CA GLY A 263 -1.29 -5.23 -28.60
C GLY A 263 -2.41 -4.36 -28.04
N THR A 264 -3.53 -4.34 -28.77
CA THR A 264 -4.71 -3.56 -28.38
C THR A 264 -5.76 -4.49 -27.78
N TRP A 265 -6.34 -4.04 -26.67
CA TRP A 265 -7.28 -4.80 -25.85
C TRP A 265 -8.52 -3.98 -25.53
N GLY A 266 -9.68 -4.59 -25.67
CA GLY A 266 -10.95 -3.99 -25.30
C GLY A 266 -11.57 -4.71 -24.11
N PHE A 267 -12.12 -3.95 -23.18
CA PHE A 267 -12.81 -4.49 -21.99
C PHE A 267 -14.11 -5.17 -22.40
N CYS A 268 -14.32 -6.40 -21.94
CA CYS A 268 -15.52 -7.19 -22.19
C CYS A 268 -16.31 -7.39 -20.91
N GLY A 269 -17.53 -6.86 -20.83
CA GLY A 269 -18.49 -7.13 -19.79
C GLY A 269 -19.67 -7.94 -20.32
N GLY A 270 -19.96 -9.12 -19.74
CA GLY A 270 -21.05 -9.96 -20.19
C GLY A 270 -20.91 -10.52 -21.62
N GLY A 271 -19.68 -10.56 -22.17
CA GLY A 271 -19.39 -10.99 -23.54
C GLY A 271 -19.43 -9.88 -24.59
N GLU A 272 -19.66 -8.63 -24.19
CA GLU A 272 -19.67 -7.46 -25.07
C GLU A 272 -18.54 -6.47 -24.70
N LEU A 273 -17.97 -5.80 -25.72
CA LEU A 273 -17.01 -4.71 -25.53
C LEU A 273 -17.67 -3.53 -24.82
N MET A 274 -16.99 -2.97 -23.86
CA MET A 274 -17.45 -1.81 -23.08
C MET A 274 -16.42 -0.68 -23.18
N GLY A 275 -16.84 0.52 -23.17
CA GLY A 275 -16.20 1.83 -23.35
C GLY A 275 -14.71 2.08 -23.08
N TRP A 276 -13.90 1.06 -22.80
CA TRP A 276 -12.49 1.21 -22.52
C TRP A 276 -11.63 0.30 -23.40
N VAL A 277 -10.65 0.91 -24.06
CA VAL A 277 -9.64 0.21 -24.86
C VAL A 277 -8.28 0.68 -24.45
N PHE A 278 -7.30 -0.19 -24.41
CA PHE A 278 -5.92 0.15 -24.19
C PHE A 278 -4.98 -0.56 -25.15
N THR A 279 -3.93 0.14 -25.52
CA THR A 279 -2.83 -0.40 -26.33
C THR A 279 -1.60 -0.54 -25.47
N LEU A 280 -1.04 -1.73 -25.44
CA LEU A 280 0.18 -2.10 -24.74
C LEU A 280 1.31 -2.22 -25.75
N MET A 281 2.33 -1.38 -25.66
CA MET A 281 3.50 -1.43 -26.54
C MET A 281 4.59 -2.29 -25.89
N ALA A 282 5.35 -3.02 -26.69
CA ALA A 282 6.37 -3.95 -26.20
C ALA A 282 7.52 -3.27 -25.41
N ASP A 283 7.67 -1.95 -25.53
CA ASP A 283 8.64 -1.15 -24.78
C ASP A 283 8.15 -0.75 -23.36
N GLY A 284 6.98 -1.21 -22.95
CA GLY A 284 6.40 -0.89 -21.65
C GLY A 284 5.59 0.40 -21.62
N GLN A 285 5.39 1.08 -22.75
CA GLN A 285 4.44 2.19 -22.82
C GLN A 285 3.03 1.67 -23.07
N GLY A 286 2.04 2.37 -22.59
CA GLY A 286 0.64 2.06 -22.82
C GLY A 286 -0.19 3.32 -22.99
N VAL A 287 -1.30 3.17 -23.69
CA VAL A 287 -2.29 4.23 -23.88
C VAL A 287 -3.67 3.66 -23.62
N CYS A 288 -4.44 4.36 -22.78
CA CYS A 288 -5.84 4.00 -22.50
C CYS A 288 -6.75 5.04 -23.15
N TYR A 289 -7.78 4.56 -23.81
CA TYR A 289 -8.75 5.39 -24.52
C TYR A 289 -10.15 5.17 -23.94
N ALA A 290 -10.87 6.25 -23.69
CA ALA A 290 -12.32 6.20 -23.55
C ALA A 290 -12.93 6.27 -24.95
N ILE A 291 -13.89 5.42 -25.23
CA ILE A 291 -14.55 5.32 -26.54
C ILE A 291 -15.97 5.86 -26.42
N SER A 292 -16.43 6.64 -27.42
CA SER A 292 -17.82 7.09 -27.47
C SER A 292 -18.76 5.89 -27.65
N ASP A 293 -20.02 6.02 -27.20
CA ASP A 293 -21.04 4.99 -27.37
C ASP A 293 -21.24 4.59 -28.83
N GLU A 294 -21.12 5.55 -29.77
CA GLU A 294 -21.23 5.32 -31.21
C GLU A 294 -20.04 4.51 -31.76
N ALA A 295 -18.81 4.84 -31.33
CA ALA A 295 -17.62 4.08 -31.68
C ALA A 295 -17.66 2.67 -31.07
N LEU A 296 -18.14 2.55 -29.82
CA LEU A 296 -18.34 1.27 -29.16
C LEU A 296 -19.32 0.38 -29.92
N GLU A 297 -20.45 0.92 -30.37
CA GLU A 297 -21.43 0.18 -31.16
C GLU A 297 -20.84 -0.30 -32.49
N SER A 298 -20.04 0.55 -33.15
CA SER A 298 -19.33 0.20 -34.38
C SER A 298 -18.30 -0.92 -34.16
N MET A 299 -17.62 -0.89 -33.00
CA MET A 299 -16.56 -1.87 -32.67
C MET A 299 -17.11 -3.25 -32.30
N ARG A 300 -18.34 -3.35 -31.81
CA ARG A 300 -19.01 -4.64 -31.56
C ARG A 300 -19.10 -5.54 -32.80
N TYR A 301 -19.05 -4.93 -33.97
CA TYR A 301 -19.18 -5.60 -35.26
C TYR A 301 -17.90 -5.60 -36.12
N LEU A 302 -16.83 -4.93 -35.67
CA LEU A 302 -15.60 -4.83 -36.43
C LEU A 302 -14.59 -5.91 -36.02
N THR A 303 -14.12 -6.64 -37.03
CA THR A 303 -12.96 -7.53 -36.92
C THR A 303 -11.64 -6.84 -37.28
N GLU A 304 -11.71 -5.58 -37.73
CA GLU A 304 -10.54 -4.76 -38.15
C GLU A 304 -10.31 -3.66 -37.14
N GLY A 305 -9.06 -3.49 -36.73
CA GLY A 305 -8.59 -2.70 -35.59
C GLY A 305 -9.15 -1.30 -35.44
N ILE A 306 -9.10 -0.79 -34.23
CA ILE A 306 -9.59 0.53 -33.82
C ILE A 306 -8.68 1.60 -34.42
N THR A 307 -9.08 2.29 -35.44
CA THR A 307 -8.23 3.31 -36.06
C THR A 307 -8.87 4.69 -36.21
N ALA A 308 -10.19 4.81 -36.15
CA ALA A 308 -10.81 6.03 -36.66
C ALA A 308 -11.42 6.97 -35.61
N ASP A 309 -11.89 6.49 -34.45
CA ASP A 309 -12.71 7.30 -33.53
C ASP A 309 -12.19 7.34 -32.08
N MET A 310 -10.91 6.98 -31.87
CA MET A 310 -10.30 7.17 -30.56
C MET A 310 -10.04 8.67 -30.36
N ASN A 311 -10.73 9.27 -29.38
CA ASN A 311 -10.50 10.65 -29.04
C ASN A 311 -9.15 10.81 -28.32
N PRO A 312 -8.10 11.33 -28.98
CA PRO A 312 -6.78 11.46 -28.36
C PRO A 312 -6.78 12.43 -27.16
N GLU A 313 -7.76 13.31 -27.04
CA GLU A 313 -7.88 14.21 -25.91
C GLU A 313 -8.31 13.51 -24.61
N SER A 314 -8.91 12.31 -24.72
CA SER A 314 -9.23 11.45 -23.57
C SER A 314 -8.22 10.33 -23.34
N ALA A 315 -7.13 10.28 -24.11
CA ALA A 315 -6.12 9.26 -23.96
C ALA A 315 -5.23 9.50 -22.73
N GLY A 316 -5.19 8.51 -21.84
CA GLY A 316 -4.26 8.47 -20.71
C GLY A 316 -3.03 7.68 -21.08
N MET A 317 -1.83 8.25 -20.90
CA MET A 317 -0.58 7.53 -21.05
C MET A 317 -0.17 6.90 -19.70
N PHE A 318 0.35 5.67 -19.79
CA PHE A 318 0.85 4.96 -18.62
C PHE A 318 2.09 4.13 -19.01
N GLN A 319 2.80 3.64 -18.01
CA GLN A 319 3.79 2.57 -18.17
C GLN A 319 3.17 1.26 -17.68
N TRP A 320 3.58 0.16 -18.29
CA TRP A 320 3.14 -1.16 -17.88
C TRP A 320 4.30 -2.15 -17.88
N GLN A 321 4.20 -3.15 -17.04
CA GLN A 321 5.13 -4.29 -17.02
C GLN A 321 4.44 -5.54 -16.50
N ILE A 322 4.95 -6.68 -16.89
CA ILE A 322 4.60 -7.97 -16.31
C ILE A 322 5.79 -8.45 -15.49
N VAL A 323 5.50 -8.91 -14.29
CA VAL A 323 6.50 -9.48 -13.38
C VAL A 323 6.04 -10.85 -12.92
N GLY A 324 6.93 -11.60 -12.26
CA GLY A 324 6.56 -12.87 -11.62
C GLY A 324 5.39 -12.68 -10.69
N GLY A 325 4.40 -13.57 -10.76
CA GLY A 325 3.17 -13.47 -10.00
C GLY A 325 3.36 -13.73 -8.51
N THR A 326 2.48 -13.15 -7.71
CA THR A 326 2.37 -13.36 -6.27
C THR A 326 1.14 -14.18 -5.94
N ASN A 327 1.02 -14.66 -4.70
CA ASN A 327 -0.15 -15.39 -4.21
C ASN A 327 -0.57 -16.62 -5.04
N GLY A 328 0.40 -17.27 -5.71
CA GLY A 328 0.13 -18.46 -6.54
C GLY A 328 -0.31 -18.17 -7.96
N TYR A 329 -0.39 -16.92 -8.37
CA TYR A 329 -0.60 -16.53 -9.76
C TYR A 329 0.72 -16.58 -10.54
N ALA A 330 0.62 -16.83 -11.86
CA ALA A 330 1.81 -16.93 -12.71
C ALA A 330 2.45 -15.56 -12.97
N HIS A 331 1.64 -14.53 -13.09
CA HIS A 331 2.06 -13.18 -13.46
C HIS A 331 1.30 -12.12 -12.68
N ASP A 332 1.97 -11.02 -12.40
CA ASP A 332 1.37 -9.76 -11.97
C ASP A 332 1.58 -8.70 -13.05
N PHE A 333 0.54 -7.94 -13.29
CA PHE A 333 0.49 -6.83 -14.24
C PHE A 333 0.54 -5.52 -13.47
N ILE A 334 1.56 -4.71 -13.73
CA ILE A 334 1.78 -3.43 -13.05
C ILE A 334 1.51 -2.30 -14.04
N LEU A 335 0.65 -1.38 -13.65
CA LEU A 335 0.34 -0.14 -14.37
C LEU A 335 0.82 1.04 -13.54
N SER A 336 1.59 1.95 -14.15
CA SER A 336 2.07 3.16 -13.50
C SER A 336 1.67 4.40 -14.30
N ASN A 337 1.04 5.35 -13.64
CA ASN A 337 0.76 6.65 -14.24
C ASN A 337 2.02 7.52 -14.16
N THR A 338 2.56 7.89 -15.32
CA THR A 338 3.82 8.65 -15.39
C THR A 338 3.68 10.11 -14.95
N SER A 339 2.47 10.66 -14.95
CA SER A 339 2.25 12.06 -14.60
C SER A 339 2.13 12.28 -13.09
N ASN A 340 1.53 11.34 -12.36
CA ASN A 340 1.29 11.49 -10.93
C ASN A 340 1.96 10.40 -10.06
N GLY A 341 2.68 9.46 -10.66
CA GLY A 341 3.40 8.40 -9.96
C GLY A 341 2.52 7.35 -9.30
N THR A 342 1.20 7.36 -9.53
CA THR A 342 0.33 6.30 -8.99
C THR A 342 0.58 4.99 -9.70
N CYS A 343 0.43 3.89 -8.95
CA CYS A 343 0.68 2.55 -9.42
C CYS A 343 -0.48 1.64 -8.98
N VAL A 344 -0.83 0.69 -9.83
CA VAL A 344 -1.74 -0.41 -9.51
C VAL A 344 -1.10 -1.73 -9.93
N ARG A 345 -1.40 -2.78 -9.19
CA ARG A 345 -0.90 -4.13 -9.47
C ARG A 345 -2.08 -5.10 -9.45
N TYR A 346 -2.17 -5.92 -10.46
CA TYR A 346 -3.23 -6.92 -10.62
C TYR A 346 -2.60 -8.28 -10.87
N HIS A 347 -3.16 -9.32 -10.30
CA HIS A 347 -2.86 -10.67 -10.78
C HIS A 347 -3.44 -10.82 -12.19
N ALA A 348 -2.65 -11.32 -13.10
CA ALA A 348 -3.01 -11.42 -14.50
C ALA A 348 -2.84 -12.85 -15.04
N ALA A 349 -3.73 -13.25 -15.93
CA ALA A 349 -3.58 -14.43 -16.74
C ALA A 349 -4.01 -14.17 -18.18
N LEU A 350 -3.24 -14.68 -19.12
CA LEU A 350 -3.64 -14.81 -20.50
C LEU A 350 -4.30 -16.18 -20.65
N THR A 351 -5.59 -16.19 -21.01
CA THR A 351 -6.33 -17.45 -21.21
C THR A 351 -5.98 -18.08 -22.55
N GLU A 352 -6.22 -19.39 -22.69
CA GLU A 352 -6.02 -20.12 -23.95
C GLU A 352 -6.89 -19.56 -25.10
N ASP A 353 -8.03 -18.96 -24.77
CA ASP A 353 -8.94 -18.32 -25.72
C ASP A 353 -8.49 -16.91 -26.14
N GLY A 354 -7.33 -16.43 -25.62
CA GLY A 354 -6.78 -15.14 -25.97
C GLY A 354 -7.37 -13.94 -25.22
N TYR A 355 -8.00 -14.19 -24.07
CA TYR A 355 -8.44 -13.13 -23.15
C TYR A 355 -7.35 -12.82 -22.12
N LEU A 356 -7.15 -11.53 -21.85
CA LEU A 356 -6.36 -11.06 -20.72
C LEU A 356 -7.30 -10.83 -19.53
N GLY A 357 -7.14 -11.64 -18.50
CA GLY A 357 -7.93 -11.52 -17.27
C GLY A 357 -7.12 -10.85 -16.18
N PHE A 358 -7.74 -9.89 -15.49
CA PHE A 358 -7.21 -9.31 -14.25
C PHE A 358 -8.05 -9.82 -13.09
N TYR A 359 -7.38 -10.42 -12.11
CA TYR A 359 -8.01 -10.95 -10.92
C TYR A 359 -7.82 -9.96 -9.76
N GLN A 360 -8.79 -9.97 -8.84
CA GLN A 360 -8.80 -9.13 -7.62
C GLN A 360 -8.88 -7.63 -7.90
N CYS A 361 -9.36 -7.21 -9.06
CA CYS A 361 -9.77 -5.82 -9.24
C CYS A 361 -11.29 -5.71 -9.10
N GLU A 362 -11.77 -4.59 -8.54
CA GLU A 362 -13.23 -4.32 -8.42
C GLU A 362 -13.93 -4.38 -9.79
N ALA A 363 -13.19 -4.11 -10.85
CA ALA A 363 -13.65 -4.21 -12.22
C ALA A 363 -13.50 -5.59 -12.84
N GLY A 364 -13.16 -6.66 -12.08
CA GLY A 364 -12.90 -8.05 -12.50
C GLY A 364 -13.26 -8.31 -13.95
N GLY A 365 -12.38 -7.97 -14.88
CA GLY A 365 -12.72 -7.86 -16.29
C GLY A 365 -11.87 -8.77 -17.12
N HIS A 366 -12.51 -9.33 -18.13
CA HIS A 366 -11.81 -9.96 -19.23
C HIS A 366 -11.61 -8.94 -20.34
N TYR A 367 -10.40 -8.87 -20.87
CA TYR A 367 -10.07 -8.04 -22.00
C TYR A 367 -9.82 -8.92 -23.20
N GLN A 368 -10.47 -8.60 -24.31
CA GLN A 368 -10.29 -9.29 -25.58
C GLN A 368 -9.31 -8.53 -26.45
N ARG A 369 -8.41 -9.24 -27.10
CA ARG A 369 -7.51 -8.66 -28.08
C ARG A 369 -8.31 -8.18 -29.28
N ILE A 370 -8.05 -6.96 -29.67
CA ILE A 370 -8.63 -6.34 -30.87
C ILE A 370 -7.59 -6.43 -31.99
N PRO A 371 -7.99 -6.94 -33.18
CA PRO A 371 -7.08 -7.13 -34.30
C PRO A 371 -6.40 -5.84 -34.77
#